data_80a565f1c97c30d0bc3859e89ca391d8
#
_entry.id   80a565f1c97c30d0bc3859e89ca391d8
#
_cell.length_a   1.000
_cell.length_b   1.000
_cell.length_c   1.000
_cell.angle_alpha   90.00
_cell.angle_beta   90.00
_cell.angle_gamma   90.00
#
_symmetry.space_group_name_H-M   'P 1'
#
loop_
_entity.id
_entity.type
_entity.pdbx_description
1 polymer ?
#
loop_
_entity_poly.entity_id
_entity_poly.type
_entity_poly.pdbx_seq_one_letter_code
_entity_poly.pdbx_strand_id
1 'polypeptide(L)'
;MMPASKNKLLPQRVRTTLENFSEWLETYGETSWDHQSFYAGAYGRRAKALYYKSKYLGIVAVSPMVFCEAFVPSARRLFHERMRLPIADAHYSMGFTFLHEATGEAHWLDRSEHFLQVLIASRSPGYKEFCWGYPFDWVTRNGVIKHSTPMITTTPYVFEAFLQAKKLRPTTERREIIESIVRHVTTDIKDYKYSERAMTCSYTPFDKGGVVNASAYRAGMLALAAKFLRRDDLLAIASLNVNFVLEAQNADGSWPYAKDGVRDFVDHFHTCFVMKALAKIFLITGDQRVFEALARGLDYYLKNLFSEDGMPRPFSVAPRLTVYKCELYDCAEAINLCLLLRKDFPQLEKTLETVVSGVLENWVKPDGSFRSRKLISGWDNVPMHRWAQSQMFRALAFYLREVNWKI
;
A
#
# COMPACT_ATOMS: atom_id res chain seq x y z
N MET A 1 18.93 -16.33 -24.39
CA MET A 1 19.27 -17.22 -23.25
C MET A 1 20.26 -16.49 -22.36
N MET A 2 19.84 -15.93 -21.21
CA MET A 2 20.78 -15.42 -20.21
C MET A 2 21.43 -16.58 -19.46
N PRO A 3 22.71 -16.51 -19.08
CA PRO A 3 23.41 -17.62 -18.44
C PRO A 3 22.81 -17.91 -17.06
N ALA A 4 22.59 -19.19 -16.78
CA ALA A 4 22.01 -19.72 -15.54
C ALA A 4 22.67 -19.25 -14.23
N SER A 5 23.88 -18.69 -14.29
CA SER A 5 24.61 -18.14 -13.13
C SER A 5 24.05 -16.81 -12.63
N LYS A 6 23.46 -15.95 -13.48
CA LYS A 6 22.87 -14.67 -13.07
C LYS A 6 21.55 -14.85 -12.32
N ASN A 7 20.75 -15.88 -12.63
CA ASN A 7 19.47 -16.15 -11.97
C ASN A 7 19.61 -16.59 -10.49
N LYS A 8 20.75 -17.20 -10.10
CA LYS A 8 21.00 -17.58 -8.68
C LYS A 8 21.52 -16.40 -7.82
N LEU A 9 22.09 -15.39 -8.43
CA LEU A 9 22.65 -14.23 -7.72
C LEU A 9 21.59 -13.26 -7.20
N LEU A 10 20.49 -13.05 -7.92
CA LEU A 10 19.47 -12.06 -7.54
C LEU A 10 18.73 -12.43 -6.25
N PRO A 11 18.20 -13.67 -6.07
CA PRO A 11 17.59 -14.08 -4.80
C PRO A 11 18.54 -13.99 -3.59
N GLN A 12 19.82 -14.34 -3.78
CA GLN A 12 20.83 -14.23 -2.71
C GLN A 12 21.06 -12.77 -2.31
N ARG A 13 21.17 -11.86 -3.26
CA ARG A 13 21.28 -10.41 -3.00
C ARG A 13 20.05 -9.87 -2.26
N VAL A 14 18.86 -10.31 -2.66
CA VAL A 14 17.60 -9.95 -1.98
C VAL A 14 17.64 -10.43 -0.53
N ARG A 15 18.03 -11.68 -0.29
CA ARG A 15 18.15 -12.24 1.06
C ARG A 15 19.09 -11.42 1.94
N THR A 16 20.32 -11.17 1.49
CA THR A 16 21.30 -10.36 2.23
C THR A 16 20.77 -8.94 2.50
N THR A 17 20.07 -8.34 1.52
CA THR A 17 19.44 -7.01 1.72
C THR A 17 18.37 -7.04 2.80
N LEU A 18 17.56 -8.08 2.89
CA LEU A 18 16.51 -8.24 3.89
C LEU A 18 17.09 -8.48 5.30
N GLU A 19 18.16 -9.26 5.40
CA GLU A 19 18.89 -9.50 6.66
C GLU A 19 19.49 -8.18 7.18
N ASN A 20 20.24 -7.45 6.37
CA ASN A 20 20.79 -6.13 6.72
C ASN A 20 19.69 -5.12 7.08
N PHE A 21 18.58 -5.14 6.37
CA PHE A 21 17.44 -4.29 6.70
C PHE A 21 16.83 -4.63 8.06
N SER A 22 16.73 -5.92 8.41
CA SER A 22 16.21 -6.34 9.72
C SER A 22 17.10 -5.83 10.86
N GLU A 23 18.42 -5.93 10.72
CA GLU A 23 19.40 -5.37 11.68
C GLU A 23 19.28 -3.84 11.80
N TRP A 24 19.12 -3.16 10.66
CA TRP A 24 18.85 -1.73 10.65
C TRP A 24 17.55 -1.38 11.38
N LEU A 25 16.49 -2.12 11.16
CA LEU A 25 15.19 -1.88 11.80
C LEU A 25 15.27 -2.01 13.32
N GLU A 26 16.04 -2.98 13.84
CA GLU A 26 16.29 -3.16 15.27
C GLU A 26 17.01 -1.97 15.88
N THR A 27 18.02 -1.44 15.18
CA THR A 27 18.80 -0.31 15.63
C THR A 27 18.08 1.02 15.49
N TYR A 28 17.41 1.24 14.35
CA TYR A 28 16.69 2.49 14.06
C TYR A 28 15.40 2.62 14.86
N GLY A 29 14.74 1.50 15.15
CA GLY A 29 13.45 1.41 15.83
C GLY A 29 12.26 1.55 14.88
N GLU A 30 11.07 1.40 15.44
CA GLU A 30 9.80 1.15 14.71
C GLU A 30 8.93 2.40 14.51
N THR A 31 9.46 3.57 14.86
CA THR A 31 8.86 4.87 14.58
C THR A 31 9.66 5.61 13.51
N SER A 32 9.01 6.45 12.73
CA SER A 32 9.70 7.26 11.71
C SER A 32 8.95 8.55 11.42
N TRP A 33 9.60 9.42 10.67
CA TRP A 33 8.87 10.47 9.96
C TRP A 33 8.08 9.87 8.80
N ASP A 34 7.20 10.66 8.23
CA ASP A 34 6.33 10.29 7.12
C ASP A 34 6.28 11.44 6.10
N HIS A 35 5.86 11.18 4.88
CA HIS A 35 5.68 12.24 3.89
C HIS A 35 4.61 13.26 4.34
N GLN A 36 3.67 12.86 5.22
CA GLN A 36 2.70 13.77 5.82
C GLN A 36 3.27 14.58 6.99
N SER A 37 4.49 14.33 7.46
CA SER A 37 5.07 15.05 8.62
C SER A 37 5.09 16.56 8.43
N PHE A 38 5.32 17.05 7.21
CA PHE A 38 5.20 18.49 6.90
C PHE A 38 3.81 19.07 7.14
N TYR A 39 2.75 18.24 7.02
CA TYR A 39 1.35 18.65 7.09
C TYR A 39 0.62 18.16 8.33
N ALA A 40 1.23 17.30 9.14
CA ALA A 40 0.62 16.75 10.36
C ALA A 40 0.68 17.74 11.54
N GLY A 41 1.69 18.61 11.60
CA GLY A 41 1.81 19.66 12.61
C GLY A 41 0.80 20.81 12.46
N ALA A 42 0.65 21.65 13.46
CA ALA A 42 -0.36 22.71 13.50
C ALA A 42 -0.26 23.71 12.33
N TYR A 43 0.97 24.16 12.01
CA TYR A 43 1.21 25.05 10.87
C TYR A 43 0.84 24.38 9.54
N GLY A 44 1.33 23.16 9.31
CA GLY A 44 1.07 22.41 8.08
C GLY A 44 -0.41 22.13 7.85
N ARG A 45 -1.16 21.78 8.90
CA ARG A 45 -2.62 21.61 8.82
C ARG A 45 -3.33 22.90 8.41
N ARG A 46 -2.97 24.05 9.02
CA ARG A 46 -3.57 25.35 8.69
C ARG A 46 -3.24 25.76 7.24
N ALA A 47 -1.99 25.61 6.82
CA ALA A 47 -1.56 25.91 5.47
C ALA A 47 -2.27 25.06 4.42
N LYS A 48 -2.40 23.75 4.69
CA LYS A 48 -3.12 22.82 3.80
C LYS A 48 -4.62 23.09 3.76
N ALA A 49 -5.24 23.44 4.88
CA ALA A 49 -6.65 23.86 4.92
C ALA A 49 -6.88 25.13 4.11
N LEU A 50 -5.97 26.10 4.24
CA LEU A 50 -6.01 27.34 3.43
C LEU A 50 -5.86 27.04 1.94
N TYR A 51 -4.98 26.09 1.55
CA TYR A 51 -4.81 25.67 0.15
C TYR A 51 -6.10 25.11 -0.46
N TYR A 52 -6.90 24.37 0.32
CA TYR A 52 -8.20 23.88 -0.15
C TYR A 52 -9.28 24.96 -0.19
N LYS A 53 -9.17 26.01 0.66
CA LYS A 53 -10.14 27.11 0.72
C LYS A 53 -9.84 28.21 -0.30
N SER A 54 -8.57 28.56 -0.50
CA SER A 54 -8.11 29.64 -1.39
C SER A 54 -6.82 29.23 -2.08
N LYS A 55 -6.90 28.95 -3.38
CA LYS A 55 -5.76 28.43 -4.15
C LYS A 55 -4.52 29.33 -4.07
N TYR A 56 -4.67 30.65 -4.26
CA TYR A 56 -3.54 31.59 -4.29
C TYR A 56 -2.88 31.76 -2.92
N LEU A 57 -3.65 32.06 -1.88
CA LEU A 57 -3.14 32.19 -0.52
C LEU A 57 -2.58 30.85 -0.01
N GLY A 58 -3.23 29.75 -0.37
CA GLY A 58 -2.82 28.42 0.00
C GLY A 58 -1.49 27.99 -0.65
N ILE A 59 -1.25 28.34 -1.93
CA ILE A 59 0.04 28.12 -2.58
C ILE A 59 1.17 28.80 -1.79
N VAL A 60 0.99 30.06 -1.44
CA VAL A 60 1.98 30.81 -0.64
C VAL A 60 2.21 30.11 0.72
N ALA A 61 1.12 29.73 1.39
CA ALA A 61 1.22 29.08 2.71
C ALA A 61 1.89 27.70 2.70
N VAL A 62 1.72 26.90 1.62
CA VAL A 62 2.34 25.57 1.51
C VAL A 62 3.72 25.59 0.89
N SER A 63 4.13 26.69 0.22
CA SER A 63 5.41 26.80 -0.50
C SER A 63 6.65 26.45 0.35
N PRO A 64 6.77 26.87 1.63
CA PRO A 64 7.92 26.50 2.45
C PRO A 64 8.03 24.98 2.64
N MET A 65 6.91 24.29 2.82
CA MET A 65 6.90 22.83 3.00
C MET A 65 7.22 22.12 1.69
N VAL A 66 6.68 22.59 0.56
CA VAL A 66 7.00 22.05 -0.78
C VAL A 66 8.48 22.26 -1.11
N PHE A 67 9.04 23.43 -0.77
CA PHE A 67 10.47 23.69 -0.91
C PHE A 67 11.30 22.74 -0.06
N CYS A 68 10.97 22.56 1.22
CA CYS A 68 11.65 21.63 2.10
C CYS A 68 11.55 20.19 1.57
N GLU A 69 10.38 19.79 1.09
CA GLU A 69 10.16 18.44 0.52
C GLU A 69 11.05 18.19 -0.71
N ALA A 70 11.22 19.21 -1.56
CA ALA A 70 12.00 19.13 -2.79
C ALA A 70 13.51 19.18 -2.58
N PHE A 71 14.01 20.00 -1.65
CA PHE A 71 15.43 20.34 -1.54
C PHE A 71 16.05 20.00 -0.19
N VAL A 72 15.28 19.97 0.89
CA VAL A 72 15.76 19.72 2.26
C VAL A 72 14.79 18.74 2.96
N PRO A 73 14.62 17.51 2.44
CA PRO A 73 13.62 16.59 2.99
C PRO A 73 13.84 16.22 4.47
N SER A 74 15.08 16.34 4.99
CA SER A 74 15.39 16.17 6.41
C SER A 74 14.73 17.22 7.31
N ALA A 75 14.30 18.35 6.76
CA ALA A 75 13.59 19.40 7.51
C ALA A 75 12.25 18.92 8.09
N ARG A 76 11.66 17.79 7.60
CA ARG A 76 10.43 17.23 8.20
C ARG A 76 10.58 16.93 9.70
N ARG A 77 11.82 16.75 10.19
CA ARG A 77 12.16 16.60 11.63
C ARG A 77 11.73 17.81 12.47
N LEU A 78 11.67 18.99 11.87
CA LEU A 78 11.25 20.23 12.52
C LEU A 78 9.74 20.42 12.54
N PHE A 79 9.01 19.71 11.70
CA PHE A 79 7.58 19.86 11.54
C PHE A 79 6.75 18.86 12.36
N HIS A 80 7.29 17.69 12.63
CA HIS A 80 6.60 16.65 13.39
C HIS A 80 7.59 15.68 14.03
N GLU A 81 7.18 15.08 15.13
CA GLU A 81 7.90 13.98 15.77
C GLU A 81 7.80 12.69 14.96
N ARG A 82 8.66 11.72 15.30
CA ARG A 82 8.54 10.36 14.75
C ARG A 82 7.25 9.73 15.25
N MET A 83 6.60 8.99 14.39
CA MET A 83 5.33 8.35 14.71
C MET A 83 5.33 6.89 14.29
N ARG A 84 4.50 6.09 14.96
CA ARG A 84 4.21 4.72 14.60
C ARG A 84 2.96 4.68 13.71
N LEU A 85 2.99 3.85 12.68
CA LEU A 85 1.92 3.79 11.67
C LEU A 85 1.46 2.33 11.50
N PRO A 86 0.21 1.99 11.84
CA PRO A 86 -0.28 0.61 11.84
C PRO A 86 -0.11 -0.13 10.50
N ILE A 87 -0.22 0.59 9.39
CA ILE A 87 0.00 -0.02 8.07
C ILE A 87 1.46 -0.48 7.88
N ALA A 88 2.42 0.22 8.47
CA ALA A 88 3.82 -0.21 8.44
C ALA A 88 4.03 -1.47 9.27
N ASP A 89 3.43 -1.54 10.45
CA ASP A 89 3.47 -2.72 11.32
C ASP A 89 2.86 -3.95 10.62
N ALA A 90 1.74 -3.76 9.91
CA ALA A 90 1.13 -4.83 9.11
C ALA A 90 2.07 -5.33 8.00
N HIS A 91 2.76 -4.42 7.29
CA HIS A 91 3.72 -4.81 6.26
C HIS A 91 4.94 -5.51 6.83
N TYR A 92 5.47 -5.07 7.98
CA TYR A 92 6.56 -5.76 8.67
C TYR A 92 6.16 -7.17 9.09
N SER A 93 4.99 -7.34 9.73
CA SER A 93 4.48 -8.66 10.09
C SER A 93 4.40 -9.58 8.88
N MET A 94 3.80 -9.12 7.77
CA MET A 94 3.71 -9.91 6.53
C MET A 94 5.09 -10.21 5.93
N GLY A 95 6.01 -9.24 5.91
CA GLY A 95 7.36 -9.43 5.39
C GLY A 95 8.14 -10.48 6.17
N PHE A 96 8.11 -10.45 7.50
CA PHE A 96 8.74 -11.46 8.35
C PHE A 96 8.08 -12.83 8.19
N THR A 97 6.76 -12.88 7.99
CA THR A 97 6.05 -14.13 7.65
C THR A 97 6.58 -14.72 6.34
N PHE A 98 6.74 -13.89 5.29
CA PHE A 98 7.30 -14.33 4.01
C PHE A 98 8.76 -14.79 4.12
N LEU A 99 9.57 -14.12 4.95
CA LEU A 99 10.95 -14.57 5.22
C LEU A 99 10.97 -15.94 5.88
N HIS A 100 10.10 -16.18 6.85
CA HIS A 100 9.97 -17.51 7.43
C HIS A 100 9.58 -18.56 6.38
N GLU A 101 8.58 -18.27 5.56
CA GLU A 101 8.14 -19.17 4.48
C GLU A 101 9.26 -19.45 3.45
N ALA A 102 10.15 -18.49 3.21
CA ALA A 102 11.26 -18.60 2.28
C ALA A 102 12.48 -19.34 2.86
N THR A 103 12.76 -19.18 4.16
CA THR A 103 14.02 -19.64 4.79
C THR A 103 13.84 -20.80 5.77
N GLY A 104 12.62 -21.00 6.30
CA GLY A 104 12.34 -21.95 7.37
C GLY A 104 12.79 -21.49 8.76
N GLU A 105 13.40 -20.32 8.90
CA GLU A 105 13.99 -19.82 10.15
C GLU A 105 12.90 -19.31 11.11
N ALA A 106 12.80 -19.92 12.30
CA ALA A 106 11.70 -19.69 13.25
C ALA A 106 11.68 -18.26 13.83
N HIS A 107 12.85 -17.62 14.01
CA HIS A 107 12.95 -16.28 14.60
C HIS A 107 12.20 -15.21 13.78
N TRP A 108 12.02 -15.40 12.47
CA TRP A 108 11.22 -14.50 11.64
C TRP A 108 9.74 -14.51 12.03
N LEU A 109 9.22 -15.67 12.49
CA LEU A 109 7.85 -15.72 13.02
C LEU A 109 7.70 -14.96 14.33
N ASP A 110 8.73 -14.95 15.17
CA ASP A 110 8.70 -14.21 16.44
C ASP A 110 8.72 -12.70 16.18
N ARG A 111 9.47 -12.27 15.16
CA ARG A 111 9.43 -10.87 14.69
C ARG A 111 8.06 -10.50 14.11
N SER A 112 7.45 -11.38 13.32
CA SER A 112 6.10 -11.17 12.80
C SER A 112 5.09 -11.04 13.93
N GLU A 113 5.18 -11.93 14.94
CA GLU A 113 4.30 -11.93 16.11
C GLU A 113 4.40 -10.62 16.91
N HIS A 114 5.62 -10.11 17.11
CA HIS A 114 5.82 -8.82 17.77
C HIS A 114 4.98 -7.72 17.11
N PHE A 115 5.00 -7.61 15.77
CA PHE A 115 4.21 -6.59 15.05
C PHE A 115 2.71 -6.84 15.13
N LEU A 116 2.24 -8.08 15.23
CA LEU A 116 0.83 -8.39 15.46
C LEU A 116 0.37 -7.93 16.85
N GLN A 117 1.19 -8.15 17.89
CA GLN A 117 0.88 -7.67 19.24
C GLN A 117 0.83 -6.14 19.30
N VAL A 118 1.72 -5.47 18.58
CA VAL A 118 1.69 -4.02 18.44
C VAL A 118 0.41 -3.54 17.74
N LEU A 119 -0.03 -4.24 16.69
CA LEU A 119 -1.30 -3.92 16.01
C LEU A 119 -2.50 -4.09 16.94
N ILE A 120 -2.52 -5.12 17.78
CA ILE A 120 -3.57 -5.30 18.79
C ILE A 120 -3.58 -4.11 19.75
N ALA A 121 -2.42 -3.72 20.26
CA ALA A 121 -2.29 -2.61 21.21
C ALA A 121 -2.63 -1.23 20.60
N SER A 122 -2.36 -1.04 19.31
CA SER A 122 -2.53 0.25 18.59
C SER A 122 -3.86 0.40 17.85
N ARG A 123 -4.83 -0.47 18.09
CA ARG A 123 -6.17 -0.34 17.48
C ARG A 123 -6.81 1.01 17.79
N SER A 124 -7.65 1.49 16.89
CA SER A 124 -8.37 2.77 17.08
C SER A 124 -9.24 2.75 18.31
N PRO A 125 -9.05 3.70 19.25
CA PRO A 125 -9.86 3.77 20.48
C PRO A 125 -11.29 4.19 20.15
N GLY A 126 -12.24 3.79 21.03
CA GLY A 126 -13.66 4.16 20.91
C GLY A 126 -14.47 3.34 19.90
N TYR A 127 -13.86 2.38 19.23
CA TYR A 127 -14.55 1.41 18.37
C TYR A 127 -14.66 0.05 19.05
N LYS A 128 -15.82 -0.59 18.89
CA LYS A 128 -16.06 -1.94 19.43
C LYS A 128 -15.17 -2.96 18.72
N GLU A 129 -15.14 -2.89 17.41
CA GLU A 129 -14.44 -3.82 16.56
C GLU A 129 -12.99 -3.38 16.29
N PHE A 130 -12.13 -4.32 15.92
CA PHE A 130 -10.74 -4.03 15.58
C PHE A 130 -10.64 -3.25 14.27
N CYS A 131 -10.05 -2.06 14.33
CA CYS A 131 -9.84 -1.16 13.19
C CYS A 131 -8.67 -0.21 13.46
N TRP A 132 -8.13 0.44 12.43
CA TRP A 132 -6.94 1.27 12.53
C TRP A 132 -7.04 2.53 11.68
N GLY A 133 -6.52 3.62 12.22
CA GLY A 133 -6.37 4.91 11.55
C GLY A 133 -4.95 5.47 11.68
N TYR A 134 -4.74 6.68 11.16
CA TYR A 134 -3.45 7.37 11.31
C TYR A 134 -3.32 8.03 12.69
N PRO A 135 -2.10 8.15 13.24
CA PRO A 135 -1.85 8.76 14.54
C PRO A 135 -1.86 10.30 14.51
N PHE A 136 -2.34 10.93 13.44
CA PHE A 136 -2.39 12.37 13.25
C PHE A 136 -3.67 12.81 12.55
N ASP A 137 -4.06 14.08 12.75
CA ASP A 137 -5.17 14.71 12.02
C ASP A 137 -4.77 14.92 10.56
N TRP A 138 -5.54 14.37 9.63
CA TRP A 138 -5.28 14.46 8.20
C TRP A 138 -6.23 15.45 7.52
N VAL A 139 -5.69 16.59 7.09
CA VAL A 139 -6.45 17.59 6.34
C VAL A 139 -6.62 17.12 4.90
N THR A 140 -7.87 17.00 4.48
CA THR A 140 -8.27 16.64 3.12
C THR A 140 -9.11 17.76 2.51
N ARG A 141 -9.44 17.65 1.21
CA ARG A 141 -10.36 18.60 0.56
C ARG A 141 -11.76 18.60 1.20
N ASN A 142 -12.19 17.45 1.71
CA ASN A 142 -13.53 17.24 2.26
C ASN A 142 -13.60 17.47 3.78
N GLY A 143 -12.55 18.04 4.38
CA GLY A 143 -12.47 18.29 5.81
C GLY A 143 -11.29 17.58 6.48
N VAL A 144 -11.33 17.51 7.80
CA VAL A 144 -10.27 16.90 8.61
C VAL A 144 -10.70 15.51 9.06
N ILE A 145 -9.93 14.51 8.64
CA ILE A 145 -10.00 13.17 9.22
C ILE A 145 -9.19 13.21 10.52
N LYS A 146 -9.85 12.99 11.64
CA LYS A 146 -9.23 13.03 12.96
C LYS A 146 -8.27 11.87 13.16
N HIS A 147 -7.26 12.06 14.02
CA HIS A 147 -6.34 10.98 14.41
C HIS A 147 -7.14 9.75 14.87
N SER A 148 -6.60 8.59 14.63
CA SER A 148 -7.21 7.29 14.95
C SER A 148 -8.57 7.01 14.30
N THR A 149 -9.05 7.85 13.37
CA THR A 149 -10.25 7.52 12.57
C THR A 149 -9.92 6.33 11.67
N PRO A 150 -10.68 5.22 11.74
CA PRO A 150 -10.42 4.04 10.92
C PRO A 150 -10.51 4.34 9.42
N MET A 151 -9.62 3.72 8.66
CA MET A 151 -9.58 3.88 7.20
C MET A 151 -9.56 2.52 6.51
N ILE A 152 -10.43 2.39 5.49
CA ILE A 152 -10.51 1.15 4.70
C ILE A 152 -9.24 0.88 3.88
N THR A 153 -8.34 1.82 3.74
CA THR A 153 -7.06 1.61 3.07
C THR A 153 -5.95 1.09 3.99
N THR A 154 -6.14 1.11 5.32
CA THR A 154 -5.24 0.53 6.31
C THR A 154 -5.71 -0.86 6.75
N THR A 155 -6.99 -0.99 7.05
CA THR A 155 -7.60 -2.19 7.64
C THR A 155 -7.35 -3.47 6.83
N PRO A 156 -7.44 -3.51 5.49
CA PRO A 156 -7.18 -4.74 4.72
C PRO A 156 -5.75 -5.28 4.84
N TYR A 157 -4.75 -4.42 5.00
CA TYR A 157 -3.38 -4.88 5.22
C TYR A 157 -3.21 -5.53 6.59
N VAL A 158 -3.84 -4.96 7.61
CA VAL A 158 -3.84 -5.57 8.95
C VAL A 158 -4.60 -6.90 8.93
N PHE A 159 -5.76 -6.96 8.27
CA PHE A 159 -6.49 -8.21 8.05
C PHE A 159 -5.60 -9.29 7.39
N GLU A 160 -4.88 -8.93 6.31
CA GLU A 160 -3.98 -9.86 5.62
C GLU A 160 -2.83 -10.34 6.52
N ALA A 161 -2.26 -9.46 7.37
CA ALA A 161 -1.22 -9.84 8.32
C ALA A 161 -1.73 -10.90 9.32
N PHE A 162 -2.90 -10.68 9.91
CA PHE A 162 -3.52 -11.68 10.80
C PHE A 162 -3.91 -12.96 10.07
N LEU A 163 -4.42 -12.86 8.84
CA LEU A 163 -4.79 -14.03 8.03
C LEU A 163 -3.59 -14.92 7.69
N GLN A 164 -2.45 -14.32 7.33
CA GLN A 164 -1.21 -15.05 7.04
C GLN A 164 -0.65 -15.70 8.31
N ALA A 165 -0.58 -14.96 9.40
CA ALA A 165 -0.12 -15.50 10.67
C ALA A 165 -1.02 -16.63 11.21
N LYS A 166 -2.35 -16.54 11.01
CA LYS A 166 -3.30 -17.59 11.37
C LYS A 166 -3.05 -18.88 10.60
N LYS A 167 -2.58 -18.82 9.36
CA LYS A 167 -2.25 -20.02 8.59
C LYS A 167 -1.03 -20.75 9.14
N LEU A 168 -0.06 -20.05 9.68
CA LEU A 168 1.17 -20.61 10.21
C LEU A 168 1.08 -20.99 11.68
N ARG A 169 0.51 -20.11 12.51
CA ARG A 169 0.27 -20.32 13.96
C ARG A 169 -1.20 -20.11 14.27
N PRO A 170 -2.08 -21.11 14.12
CA PRO A 170 -3.51 -20.95 14.36
C PRO A 170 -3.80 -20.78 15.86
N THR A 171 -4.50 -19.67 16.22
CA THR A 171 -5.04 -19.42 17.56
C THR A 171 -6.50 -18.97 17.47
N THR A 172 -7.28 -19.21 18.53
CA THR A 172 -8.68 -18.74 18.62
C THR A 172 -8.73 -17.21 18.57
N GLU A 173 -7.86 -16.55 19.33
CA GLU A 173 -7.75 -15.09 19.36
C GLU A 173 -7.57 -14.47 17.98
N ARG A 174 -6.67 -15.00 17.14
CA ARG A 174 -6.48 -14.50 15.76
C ARG A 174 -7.73 -14.64 14.92
N ARG A 175 -8.49 -15.71 15.10
CA ARG A 175 -9.76 -15.88 14.42
C ARG A 175 -10.77 -14.82 14.86
N GLU A 176 -10.88 -14.58 16.15
CA GLU A 176 -11.76 -13.57 16.73
C GLU A 176 -11.41 -12.15 16.25
N ILE A 177 -10.10 -11.82 16.17
CA ILE A 177 -9.62 -10.55 15.60
C ILE A 177 -10.02 -10.43 14.13
N ILE A 178 -9.79 -11.46 13.31
CA ILE A 178 -10.18 -11.48 11.90
C ILE A 178 -11.68 -11.27 11.74
N GLU A 179 -12.51 -11.95 12.54
CA GLU A 179 -13.96 -11.79 12.53
C GLU A 179 -14.40 -10.39 12.96
N SER A 180 -13.72 -9.82 13.97
CA SER A 180 -13.95 -8.45 14.42
C SER A 180 -13.63 -7.41 13.32
N ILE A 181 -12.49 -7.55 12.63
CA ILE A 181 -12.14 -6.71 11.48
C ILE A 181 -13.22 -6.79 10.40
N VAL A 182 -13.71 -7.98 10.10
CA VAL A 182 -14.80 -8.18 9.11
C VAL A 182 -16.08 -7.47 9.55
N ARG A 183 -16.47 -7.58 10.84
CA ARG A 183 -17.62 -6.85 11.35
C ARG A 183 -17.46 -5.33 11.20
N HIS A 184 -16.28 -4.77 11.55
CA HIS A 184 -16.01 -3.35 11.32
C HIS A 184 -16.22 -2.96 9.84
N VAL A 185 -15.64 -3.71 8.92
CA VAL A 185 -15.69 -3.39 7.47
C VAL A 185 -17.08 -3.55 6.88
N THR A 186 -17.94 -4.39 7.47
CA THR A 186 -19.32 -4.58 7.01
C THR A 186 -20.34 -3.67 7.70
N THR A 187 -20.04 -3.16 8.90
CA THR A 187 -21.00 -2.36 9.69
C THR A 187 -20.67 -0.88 9.73
N ASP A 188 -19.38 -0.53 9.89
CA ASP A 188 -18.96 0.87 10.06
C ASP A 188 -18.60 1.53 8.71
N ILE A 189 -18.01 0.79 7.78
CA ILE A 189 -17.78 1.24 6.42
C ILE A 189 -19.08 1.11 5.62
N LYS A 190 -19.58 2.23 5.11
CA LYS A 190 -20.90 2.34 4.49
C LYS A 190 -20.83 2.18 2.99
N ASP A 191 -21.90 1.63 2.42
CA ASP A 191 -22.11 1.56 0.97
C ASP A 191 -22.99 2.73 0.50
N TYR A 192 -22.62 3.31 -0.66
CA TYR A 192 -23.36 4.36 -1.32
C TYR A 192 -23.63 3.96 -2.77
N LYS A 193 -24.88 4.16 -3.22
CA LYS A 193 -25.31 3.81 -4.58
C LYS A 193 -24.50 4.61 -5.62
N TYR A 194 -23.92 3.90 -6.58
CA TYR A 194 -23.24 4.49 -7.74
C TYR A 194 -24.07 4.26 -9.01
N SER A 195 -24.51 3.03 -9.24
CA SER A 195 -25.45 2.65 -10.31
C SER A 195 -26.47 1.67 -9.77
N GLU A 196 -27.32 1.09 -10.65
CA GLU A 196 -28.29 0.05 -10.24
C GLU A 196 -27.60 -1.24 -9.74
N ARG A 197 -26.37 -1.49 -10.16
CA ARG A 197 -25.63 -2.73 -9.87
C ARG A 197 -24.35 -2.51 -9.06
N ALA A 198 -23.99 -1.26 -8.81
CA ALA A 198 -22.71 -0.90 -8.20
C ALA A 198 -22.86 0.01 -6.99
N MET A 199 -22.09 -0.30 -5.95
CA MET A 199 -21.96 0.50 -4.74
C MET A 199 -20.50 0.91 -4.54
N THR A 200 -20.24 2.18 -4.24
CA THR A 200 -18.96 2.63 -3.69
C THR A 200 -18.98 2.56 -2.18
N CYS A 201 -17.87 2.21 -1.55
CA CYS A 201 -17.79 2.26 -0.10
C CYS A 201 -17.18 3.57 0.40
N SER A 202 -17.49 3.93 1.66
CA SER A 202 -16.83 5.03 2.34
C SER A 202 -15.35 4.73 2.61
N TYR A 203 -14.53 5.75 2.68
CA TYR A 203 -13.11 5.68 3.01
C TYR A 203 -12.88 5.55 4.52
N THR A 204 -13.74 6.23 5.28
CA THR A 204 -13.87 6.22 6.74
C THR A 204 -15.34 5.99 7.12
N PRO A 205 -15.69 5.78 8.39
CA PRO A 205 -17.10 5.71 8.82
C PRO A 205 -17.94 6.96 8.50
N PHE A 206 -17.33 8.08 8.12
CA PHE A 206 -17.97 9.40 8.10
C PHE A 206 -18.08 10.06 6.72
N ASP A 207 -17.43 9.55 5.68
CA ASP A 207 -17.48 10.10 4.32
C ASP A 207 -18.47 9.37 3.42
N LYS A 208 -18.69 9.92 2.21
CA LYS A 208 -19.68 9.41 1.25
C LYS A 208 -19.08 8.53 0.14
N GLY A 209 -17.81 8.13 0.27
CA GLY A 209 -17.19 7.23 -0.71
C GLY A 209 -16.74 7.92 -2.00
N GLY A 210 -16.74 7.15 -3.10
CA GLY A 210 -16.32 7.60 -4.43
C GLY A 210 -14.85 7.36 -4.77
N VAL A 211 -14.03 6.89 -3.82
CA VAL A 211 -12.63 6.54 -4.04
C VAL A 211 -12.52 5.11 -4.56
N VAL A 212 -11.92 4.94 -5.75
CA VAL A 212 -11.92 3.65 -6.46
C VAL A 212 -11.13 2.58 -5.72
N ASN A 213 -9.90 2.89 -5.30
CA ASN A 213 -9.07 1.93 -4.57
C ASN A 213 -9.65 1.57 -3.18
N ALA A 214 -10.41 2.44 -2.54
CA ALA A 214 -11.09 2.13 -1.28
C ALA A 214 -12.09 0.99 -1.45
N SER A 215 -12.93 1.07 -2.49
CA SER A 215 -13.90 0.03 -2.83
C SER A 215 -13.21 -1.26 -3.29
N ALA A 216 -12.10 -1.16 -4.05
CA ALA A 216 -11.30 -2.32 -4.43
C ALA A 216 -10.71 -3.04 -3.21
N TYR A 217 -10.12 -2.29 -2.26
CA TYR A 217 -9.58 -2.84 -1.02
C TYR A 217 -10.63 -3.57 -0.19
N ARG A 218 -11.81 -2.93 0.00
CA ARG A 218 -12.90 -3.56 0.74
C ARG A 218 -13.36 -4.84 0.06
N ALA A 219 -13.58 -4.82 -1.25
CA ALA A 219 -13.98 -5.99 -2.02
C ALA A 219 -12.97 -7.13 -1.94
N GLY A 220 -11.67 -6.84 -2.13
CA GLY A 220 -10.60 -7.84 -2.04
C GLY A 220 -10.50 -8.47 -0.65
N MET A 221 -10.59 -7.65 0.41
CA MET A 221 -10.60 -8.14 1.78
C MET A 221 -11.83 -9.03 2.07
N LEU A 222 -13.03 -8.59 1.67
CA LEU A 222 -14.26 -9.36 1.90
C LEU A 222 -14.25 -10.68 1.12
N ALA A 223 -13.70 -10.73 -0.09
CA ALA A 223 -13.53 -11.97 -0.85
C ALA A 223 -12.57 -12.94 -0.12
N LEU A 224 -11.43 -12.45 0.39
CA LEU A 224 -10.52 -13.26 1.21
C LEU A 224 -11.20 -13.76 2.49
N ALA A 225 -11.97 -12.89 3.15
CA ALA A 225 -12.70 -13.22 4.37
C ALA A 225 -13.80 -14.28 4.10
N ALA A 226 -14.53 -14.14 3.00
CA ALA A 226 -15.54 -15.11 2.57
C ALA A 226 -14.96 -16.52 2.45
N LYS A 227 -13.82 -16.63 1.75
CA LYS A 227 -13.12 -17.92 1.60
C LYS A 227 -12.65 -18.48 2.95
N PHE A 228 -12.05 -17.64 3.79
CA PHE A 228 -11.49 -18.07 5.08
C PHE A 228 -12.57 -18.46 6.10
N LEU A 229 -13.64 -17.66 6.20
CA LEU A 229 -14.73 -17.84 7.17
C LEU A 229 -15.86 -18.74 6.64
N ARG A 230 -15.84 -19.12 5.35
CA ARG A 230 -16.91 -19.86 4.66
C ARG A 230 -18.26 -19.10 4.73
N ARG A 231 -18.23 -17.81 4.36
CA ARG A 231 -19.37 -16.88 4.42
C ARG A 231 -19.63 -16.24 3.07
N ASP A 232 -20.58 -16.81 2.32
CA ASP A 232 -20.92 -16.34 0.97
C ASP A 232 -21.63 -14.97 0.97
N ASP A 233 -22.27 -14.57 2.08
CA ASP A 233 -22.86 -13.24 2.25
C ASP A 233 -21.82 -12.12 2.07
N LEU A 234 -20.57 -12.35 2.43
CA LEU A 234 -19.49 -11.40 2.22
C LEU A 234 -19.13 -11.21 0.74
N LEU A 235 -19.30 -12.25 -0.09
CA LEU A 235 -19.13 -12.14 -1.55
C LEU A 235 -20.23 -11.28 -2.19
N ALA A 236 -21.44 -11.33 -1.68
CA ALA A 236 -22.54 -10.48 -2.16
C ALA A 236 -22.21 -8.99 -1.95
N ILE A 237 -21.70 -8.62 -0.76
CA ILE A 237 -21.24 -7.25 -0.48
C ILE A 237 -20.03 -6.89 -1.37
N ALA A 238 -19.05 -7.77 -1.47
CA ALA A 238 -17.86 -7.56 -2.30
C ALA A 238 -18.23 -7.31 -3.77
N SER A 239 -19.18 -8.05 -4.32
CA SER A 239 -19.58 -7.95 -5.74
C SER A 239 -20.12 -6.57 -6.11
N LEU A 240 -20.82 -5.89 -5.20
CA LEU A 240 -21.31 -4.52 -5.44
C LEU A 240 -20.15 -3.52 -5.55
N ASN A 241 -19.12 -3.67 -4.72
CA ASN A 241 -17.93 -2.85 -4.81
C ASN A 241 -17.06 -3.23 -6.03
N VAL A 242 -16.98 -4.51 -6.40
CA VAL A 242 -16.36 -4.96 -7.66
C VAL A 242 -17.01 -4.29 -8.86
N ASN A 243 -18.33 -4.32 -8.95
CA ASN A 243 -19.07 -3.68 -10.05
C ASN A 243 -18.73 -2.19 -10.14
N PHE A 244 -18.63 -1.47 -9.01
CA PHE A 244 -18.19 -0.08 -9.01
C PHE A 244 -16.77 0.08 -9.59
N VAL A 245 -15.82 -0.78 -9.19
CA VAL A 245 -14.44 -0.72 -9.69
C VAL A 245 -14.39 -1.00 -11.20
N LEU A 246 -15.19 -1.95 -11.70
CA LEU A 246 -15.28 -2.26 -13.12
C LEU A 246 -15.91 -1.10 -13.92
N GLU A 247 -17.01 -0.52 -13.42
CA GLU A 247 -17.66 0.65 -14.05
C GLU A 247 -16.81 1.93 -13.97
N ALA A 248 -15.89 2.02 -12.99
CA ALA A 248 -14.98 3.15 -12.85
C ALA A 248 -13.79 3.11 -13.82
N GLN A 249 -13.51 1.95 -14.46
CA GLN A 249 -12.43 1.82 -15.42
C GLN A 249 -12.71 2.66 -16.67
N ASN A 250 -11.74 3.49 -17.06
CA ASN A 250 -11.81 4.28 -18.28
C ASN A 250 -11.65 3.37 -19.55
N ALA A 251 -12.05 3.89 -20.70
CA ALA A 251 -11.94 3.15 -21.97
C ALA A 251 -10.50 2.75 -22.34
N ASP A 252 -9.50 3.53 -21.89
CA ASP A 252 -8.08 3.24 -22.08
C ASP A 252 -7.50 2.20 -21.11
N GLY A 253 -8.31 1.68 -20.19
CA GLY A 253 -7.93 0.70 -19.18
C GLY A 253 -7.47 1.30 -17.84
N SER A 254 -7.30 2.61 -17.73
CA SER A 254 -6.90 3.28 -16.48
C SER A 254 -8.03 3.33 -15.46
N TRP A 255 -7.65 3.54 -14.18
CA TRP A 255 -8.59 3.92 -13.12
C TRP A 255 -8.23 5.29 -12.58
N PRO A 256 -9.17 6.25 -12.53
CA PRO A 256 -8.97 7.49 -11.80
C PRO A 256 -8.95 7.20 -10.30
N TYR A 257 -8.31 8.07 -9.52
CA TYR A 257 -8.32 7.95 -8.06
C TYR A 257 -9.74 7.91 -7.46
N ALA A 258 -10.63 8.76 -7.97
CA ALA A 258 -12.03 8.82 -7.54
C ALA A 258 -12.98 9.18 -8.70
N LYS A 259 -14.24 8.81 -8.56
CA LYS A 259 -15.34 9.15 -9.49
C LYS A 259 -16.18 10.32 -8.94
N ASP A 260 -15.50 11.39 -8.49
CA ASP A 260 -16.13 12.60 -7.96
C ASP A 260 -16.04 13.83 -8.90
N GLY A 261 -15.51 13.63 -10.10
CA GLY A 261 -15.33 14.68 -11.10
C GLY A 261 -14.22 15.69 -10.81
N VAL A 262 -13.40 15.43 -9.77
CA VAL A 262 -12.35 16.37 -9.33
C VAL A 262 -11.00 15.67 -9.14
N ARG A 263 -10.99 14.44 -8.63
CA ARG A 263 -9.79 13.66 -8.33
C ARG A 263 -9.59 12.57 -9.39
N ASP A 264 -9.43 12.99 -10.63
CA ASP A 264 -9.32 12.16 -11.83
C ASP A 264 -7.87 11.73 -12.17
N PHE A 265 -6.90 12.08 -11.31
CA PHE A 265 -5.51 11.69 -11.51
C PHE A 265 -5.33 10.17 -11.50
N VAL A 266 -4.30 9.72 -12.24
CA VAL A 266 -3.90 8.31 -12.33
C VAL A 266 -2.46 8.20 -11.90
N ASP A 267 -2.21 7.51 -10.80
CA ASP A 267 -0.89 7.27 -10.27
C ASP A 267 -0.55 5.77 -10.20
N HIS A 268 0.71 5.50 -9.93
CA HIS A 268 1.25 4.16 -9.96
C HIS A 268 0.65 3.28 -8.86
N PHE A 269 0.79 3.70 -7.60
CA PHE A 269 0.43 2.84 -6.48
C PHE A 269 -1.08 2.64 -6.31
N HIS A 270 -1.93 3.65 -6.62
CA HIS A 270 -3.39 3.44 -6.60
C HIS A 270 -3.84 2.49 -7.72
N THR A 271 -3.22 2.57 -8.91
CA THR A 271 -3.43 1.58 -9.98
C THR A 271 -3.06 0.18 -9.51
N CYS A 272 -1.89 0.01 -8.88
CA CYS A 272 -1.48 -1.28 -8.30
C CYS A 272 -2.45 -1.77 -7.21
N PHE A 273 -3.00 -0.88 -6.38
CA PHE A 273 -3.96 -1.26 -5.34
C PHE A 273 -5.23 -1.86 -5.94
N VAL A 274 -5.78 -1.21 -6.96
CA VAL A 274 -6.96 -1.71 -7.66
C VAL A 274 -6.67 -3.07 -8.30
N MET A 275 -5.60 -3.18 -9.07
CA MET A 275 -5.26 -4.42 -9.78
C MET A 275 -4.94 -5.58 -8.83
N LYS A 276 -4.22 -5.34 -7.71
CA LYS A 276 -3.96 -6.38 -6.70
C LYS A 276 -5.23 -6.87 -6.02
N ALA A 277 -6.17 -5.96 -5.74
CA ALA A 277 -7.47 -6.34 -5.19
C ALA A 277 -8.28 -7.18 -6.18
N LEU A 278 -8.36 -6.75 -7.44
CA LEU A 278 -9.03 -7.49 -8.52
C LEU A 278 -8.37 -8.86 -8.75
N ALA A 279 -7.04 -8.96 -8.71
CA ALA A 279 -6.33 -10.24 -8.83
C ALA A 279 -6.75 -11.23 -7.74
N LYS A 280 -6.83 -10.77 -6.48
CA LYS A 280 -7.30 -11.61 -5.35
C LYS A 280 -8.75 -12.03 -5.52
N ILE A 281 -9.61 -11.13 -6.00
CA ILE A 281 -11.02 -11.42 -6.28
C ILE A 281 -11.14 -12.47 -7.39
N PHE A 282 -10.41 -12.31 -8.50
CA PHE A 282 -10.41 -13.28 -9.60
C PHE A 282 -9.98 -14.68 -9.14
N LEU A 283 -8.91 -14.78 -8.34
CA LEU A 283 -8.43 -16.05 -7.77
C LEU A 283 -9.45 -16.76 -6.86
N ILE A 284 -10.44 -16.02 -6.34
CA ILE A 284 -11.46 -16.58 -5.44
C ILE A 284 -12.74 -16.88 -6.21
N THR A 285 -13.15 -15.99 -7.11
CA THR A 285 -14.47 -16.03 -7.76
C THR A 285 -14.44 -16.61 -9.17
N GLY A 286 -13.30 -16.52 -9.88
CA GLY A 286 -13.21 -16.87 -11.30
C GLY A 286 -13.98 -15.90 -12.23
N ASP A 287 -14.42 -14.72 -11.75
CA ASP A 287 -15.22 -13.78 -12.54
C ASP A 287 -14.43 -13.26 -13.75
N GLN A 288 -14.85 -13.67 -14.95
CA GLN A 288 -14.17 -13.32 -16.20
C GLN A 288 -14.16 -11.81 -16.48
N ARG A 289 -15.16 -11.06 -16.02
CA ARG A 289 -15.21 -9.59 -16.16
C ARG A 289 -14.05 -8.93 -15.42
N VAL A 290 -13.68 -9.49 -14.25
CA VAL A 290 -12.55 -9.02 -13.45
C VAL A 290 -11.23 -9.30 -14.19
N PHE A 291 -11.08 -10.47 -14.79
CA PHE A 291 -9.90 -10.81 -15.59
C PHE A 291 -9.72 -9.89 -16.81
N GLU A 292 -10.81 -9.63 -17.54
CA GLU A 292 -10.78 -8.71 -18.68
C GLU A 292 -10.43 -7.27 -18.28
N ALA A 293 -10.94 -6.81 -17.13
CA ALA A 293 -10.56 -5.50 -16.59
C ALA A 293 -9.09 -5.44 -16.16
N LEU A 294 -8.58 -6.52 -15.56
CA LEU A 294 -7.16 -6.65 -15.24
C LEU A 294 -6.29 -6.61 -16.50
N ALA A 295 -6.67 -7.31 -17.57
CA ALA A 295 -5.91 -7.32 -18.82
C ALA A 295 -5.82 -5.92 -19.44
N ARG A 296 -6.95 -5.21 -19.56
CA ARG A 296 -6.96 -3.80 -20.05
C ARG A 296 -6.15 -2.87 -19.15
N GLY A 297 -6.29 -3.04 -17.82
CA GLY A 297 -5.54 -2.25 -16.84
C GLY A 297 -4.04 -2.50 -16.92
N LEU A 298 -3.62 -3.74 -17.15
CA LEU A 298 -2.22 -4.11 -17.31
C LEU A 298 -1.60 -3.50 -18.57
N ASP A 299 -2.31 -3.50 -19.68
CA ASP A 299 -1.85 -2.85 -20.92
C ASP A 299 -1.61 -1.36 -20.70
N TYR A 300 -2.56 -0.69 -20.06
CA TYR A 300 -2.38 0.72 -19.67
C TYR A 300 -1.19 0.91 -18.74
N TYR A 301 -1.09 0.11 -17.70
CA TYR A 301 -0.07 0.16 -16.66
C TYR A 301 1.35 0.06 -17.24
N LEU A 302 1.60 -0.97 -18.06
CA LEU A 302 2.90 -1.20 -18.66
C LEU A 302 3.29 -0.08 -19.65
N LYS A 303 2.32 0.49 -20.36
CA LYS A 303 2.56 1.54 -21.34
C LYS A 303 2.80 2.92 -20.72
N ASN A 304 2.13 3.25 -19.61
CA ASN A 304 2.02 4.63 -19.13
C ASN A 304 2.67 4.89 -17.77
N LEU A 305 2.94 3.84 -16.96
CA LEU A 305 3.40 4.00 -15.58
C LEU A 305 4.85 3.51 -15.36
N PHE A 306 5.63 3.37 -16.44
CA PHE A 306 7.07 3.11 -16.38
C PHE A 306 7.81 4.13 -17.21
N SER A 307 9.06 4.42 -16.81
CA SER A 307 10.02 5.21 -17.56
C SER A 307 10.79 4.33 -18.55
N GLU A 308 11.57 4.93 -19.44
CA GLU A 308 12.35 4.22 -20.46
C GLU A 308 13.36 3.23 -19.86
N ASP A 309 13.87 3.51 -18.64
CA ASP A 309 14.76 2.62 -17.89
C ASP A 309 14.02 1.47 -17.18
N GLY A 310 12.71 1.37 -17.36
CA GLY A 310 11.85 0.34 -16.77
C GLY A 310 11.53 0.54 -15.28
N MET A 311 11.87 1.69 -14.71
CA MET A 311 11.51 2.02 -13.32
C MET A 311 10.12 2.67 -13.24
N PRO A 312 9.38 2.47 -12.13
CA PRO A 312 8.06 3.04 -11.94
C PRO A 312 8.03 4.57 -12.03
N ARG A 313 7.05 5.11 -12.75
CA ARG A 313 6.71 6.54 -12.79
C ARG A 313 5.58 6.81 -11.81
N PRO A 314 5.65 7.90 -11.02
CA PRO A 314 4.63 8.15 -10.00
C PRO A 314 3.24 8.46 -10.57
N PHE A 315 3.16 9.06 -11.77
CA PHE A 315 1.89 9.46 -12.40
C PHE A 315 1.92 9.26 -13.91
N SER A 316 0.81 8.83 -14.47
CA SER A 316 0.47 9.02 -15.89
C SER A 316 -0.37 10.29 -16.08
N VAL A 317 -1.29 10.58 -15.14
CA VAL A 317 -2.07 11.83 -15.07
C VAL A 317 -1.83 12.45 -13.70
N ALA A 318 -0.97 13.47 -13.63
CA ALA A 318 -0.57 14.09 -12.36
C ALA A 318 -1.60 15.11 -11.89
N PRO A 319 -1.97 15.13 -10.59
CA PRO A 319 -2.91 16.11 -10.03
C PRO A 319 -2.29 17.51 -9.88
N ARG A 320 -0.97 17.59 -9.89
CA ARG A 320 -0.18 18.82 -9.65
C ARG A 320 1.28 18.60 -10.05
N LEU A 321 2.07 19.66 -10.00
CA LEU A 321 3.52 19.57 -10.13
C LEU A 321 4.08 18.64 -9.00
N THR A 322 4.89 17.67 -9.37
CA THR A 322 5.57 16.74 -8.45
C THR A 322 7.04 17.10 -8.29
N VAL A 323 7.57 16.98 -7.08
CA VAL A 323 8.97 17.30 -6.76
C VAL A 323 9.89 16.08 -6.82
N TYR A 324 9.36 14.91 -7.16
CA TYR A 324 10.10 13.64 -7.24
C TYR A 324 9.84 12.96 -8.58
N LYS A 325 10.82 12.17 -9.01
CA LYS A 325 10.81 11.44 -10.27
C LYS A 325 10.38 9.98 -10.10
N CYS A 326 10.65 9.40 -8.93
CA CYS A 326 10.32 8.02 -8.60
C CYS A 326 10.21 7.89 -7.07
N GLU A 327 9.33 7.02 -6.60
CA GLU A 327 9.17 6.67 -5.19
C GLU A 327 9.48 5.19 -4.98
N LEU A 328 10.11 4.86 -3.86
CA LEU A 328 10.33 3.45 -3.49
C LEU A 328 9.01 2.71 -3.27
N TYR A 329 7.97 3.43 -2.86
CA TYR A 329 6.63 2.88 -2.70
C TYR A 329 6.09 2.31 -4.00
N ASP A 330 6.22 3.05 -5.12
CA ASP A 330 5.80 2.59 -6.44
C ASP A 330 6.59 1.34 -6.87
N CYS A 331 7.89 1.29 -6.59
CA CYS A 331 8.71 0.10 -6.86
C CYS A 331 8.22 -1.12 -6.07
N ALA A 332 7.89 -0.94 -4.78
CA ALA A 332 7.37 -2.03 -3.94
C ALA A 332 6.01 -2.52 -4.44
N GLU A 333 5.13 -1.61 -4.85
CA GLU A 333 3.82 -1.96 -5.39
C GLU A 333 3.91 -2.66 -6.76
N ALA A 334 4.85 -2.24 -7.62
CA ALA A 334 5.15 -2.92 -8.87
C ALA A 334 5.62 -4.36 -8.65
N ILE A 335 6.57 -4.59 -7.71
CA ILE A 335 7.04 -5.93 -7.35
C ILE A 335 5.88 -6.80 -6.87
N ASN A 336 5.06 -6.30 -5.94
CA ASN A 336 3.91 -7.03 -5.41
C ASN A 336 2.89 -7.39 -6.50
N LEU A 337 2.59 -6.45 -7.41
CA LEU A 337 1.66 -6.67 -8.51
C LEU A 337 2.19 -7.71 -9.50
N CYS A 338 3.45 -7.57 -9.91
CA CYS A 338 4.08 -8.53 -10.82
C CYS A 338 4.07 -9.95 -10.24
N LEU A 339 4.40 -10.12 -8.95
CA LEU A 339 4.39 -11.42 -8.29
C LEU A 339 3.00 -12.06 -8.25
N LEU A 340 1.95 -11.26 -8.10
CA LEU A 340 0.58 -11.76 -8.08
C LEU A 340 0.05 -12.17 -9.47
N LEU A 341 0.47 -11.46 -10.53
CA LEU A 341 -0.12 -11.60 -11.86
C LEU A 341 0.78 -12.32 -12.88
N ARG A 342 2.07 -12.55 -12.61
CA ARG A 342 3.03 -13.10 -13.60
C ARG A 342 2.67 -14.49 -14.13
N LYS A 343 1.86 -15.27 -13.42
CA LYS A 343 1.40 -16.59 -13.89
C LYS A 343 0.40 -16.47 -15.03
N ASP A 344 -0.47 -15.45 -14.94
CA ASP A 344 -1.50 -15.17 -15.95
C ASP A 344 -0.98 -14.23 -17.04
N PHE A 345 0.05 -13.41 -16.72
CA PHE A 345 0.66 -12.41 -17.60
C PHE A 345 2.19 -12.53 -17.58
N PRO A 346 2.78 -13.47 -18.34
CA PRO A 346 4.22 -13.78 -18.29
C PRO A 346 5.15 -12.62 -18.65
N GLN A 347 4.67 -11.61 -19.41
CA GLN A 347 5.44 -10.38 -19.71
C GLN A 347 5.87 -9.59 -18.47
N LEU A 348 5.23 -9.81 -17.32
CA LEU A 348 5.57 -9.18 -16.05
C LEU A 348 6.87 -9.71 -15.43
N GLU A 349 7.38 -10.87 -15.85
CA GLU A 349 8.66 -11.40 -15.32
C GLU A 349 9.82 -10.44 -15.62
N LYS A 350 9.88 -9.89 -16.83
CA LYS A 350 10.92 -8.91 -17.20
C LYS A 350 10.81 -7.63 -16.37
N THR A 351 9.59 -7.14 -16.17
CA THR A 351 9.33 -5.95 -15.33
C THR A 351 9.75 -6.21 -13.90
N LEU A 352 9.40 -7.37 -13.34
CA LEU A 352 9.78 -7.79 -11.99
C LEU A 352 11.31 -7.80 -11.81
N GLU A 353 12.04 -8.46 -12.70
CA GLU A 353 13.50 -8.53 -12.64
C GLU A 353 14.14 -7.14 -12.76
N THR A 354 13.64 -6.30 -13.65
CA THR A 354 14.13 -4.92 -13.84
C THR A 354 13.94 -4.09 -12.57
N VAL A 355 12.75 -4.11 -11.98
CA VAL A 355 12.46 -3.30 -10.79
C VAL A 355 13.23 -3.82 -9.57
N VAL A 356 13.28 -5.14 -9.34
CA VAL A 356 14.05 -5.71 -8.23
C VAL A 356 15.54 -5.37 -8.37
N SER A 357 16.13 -5.56 -9.55
CA SER A 357 17.55 -5.23 -9.79
C SER A 357 17.82 -3.74 -9.59
N GLY A 358 16.98 -2.88 -10.16
CA GLY A 358 17.11 -1.43 -10.03
C GLY A 358 17.01 -0.94 -8.57
N VAL A 359 16.14 -1.58 -7.77
CA VAL A 359 16.05 -1.31 -6.32
C VAL A 359 17.33 -1.70 -5.61
N LEU A 360 17.85 -2.91 -5.82
CA LEU A 360 19.07 -3.38 -5.17
C LEU A 360 20.31 -2.58 -5.56
N GLU A 361 20.35 -2.02 -6.75
CA GLU A 361 21.49 -1.24 -7.25
C GLU A 361 21.47 0.21 -6.77
N ASN A 362 20.30 0.83 -6.70
CA ASN A 362 20.21 2.27 -6.54
C ASN A 362 19.54 2.75 -5.25
N TRP A 363 18.73 1.91 -4.59
CA TRP A 363 17.90 2.36 -3.48
C TRP A 363 18.37 1.87 -2.11
N VAL A 364 19.18 0.82 -2.05
CA VAL A 364 19.77 0.33 -0.79
C VAL A 364 20.85 1.28 -0.34
N LYS A 365 20.83 1.66 0.94
CA LYS A 365 21.83 2.50 1.59
C LYS A 365 22.88 1.65 2.30
N PRO A 366 24.07 2.19 2.56
CA PRO A 366 25.12 1.46 3.29
C PRO A 366 24.74 1.03 4.71
N ASP A 367 23.74 1.70 5.33
CA ASP A 367 23.23 1.34 6.66
C ASP A 367 22.19 0.20 6.63
N GLY A 368 21.91 -0.38 5.49
CA GLY A 368 20.90 -1.44 5.29
C GLY A 368 19.49 -0.93 5.01
N SER A 369 19.19 0.36 5.23
CA SER A 369 17.88 0.93 4.91
C SER A 369 17.74 1.31 3.44
N PHE A 370 16.56 1.76 3.05
CA PHE A 370 16.31 2.21 1.70
C PHE A 370 16.21 3.75 1.60
N ARG A 371 16.54 4.28 0.44
CA ARG A 371 16.18 5.65 0.03
C ARG A 371 14.67 5.71 -0.16
N SER A 372 14.03 6.83 0.17
CA SER A 372 12.57 6.94 0.09
C SER A 372 12.08 7.45 -1.27
N ARG A 373 12.76 8.45 -1.84
CA ARG A 373 12.37 9.09 -3.11
C ARG A 373 13.58 9.55 -3.90
N LYS A 374 13.48 9.47 -5.23
CA LYS A 374 14.39 10.16 -6.16
C LYS A 374 13.79 11.53 -6.48
N LEU A 375 14.34 12.57 -5.89
CA LEU A 375 13.91 13.95 -6.11
C LEU A 375 14.47 14.52 -7.41
N ILE A 376 14.01 15.70 -7.79
CA ILE A 376 14.61 16.46 -8.92
C ILE A 376 16.05 16.85 -8.57
N SER A 377 16.32 17.19 -7.29
CA SER A 377 17.61 17.68 -6.79
C SER A 377 18.50 16.60 -6.14
N GLY A 378 18.10 15.33 -6.13
CA GLY A 378 18.86 14.27 -5.47
C GLY A 378 18.00 13.19 -4.83
N TRP A 379 18.28 12.84 -3.57
CA TRP A 379 17.59 11.77 -2.88
C TRP A 379 16.94 12.23 -1.57
N ASP A 380 15.72 11.80 -1.31
CA ASP A 380 15.16 11.79 0.03
C ASP A 380 15.62 10.50 0.74
N ASN A 381 16.58 10.68 1.66
CA ASN A 381 17.17 9.60 2.45
C ASN A 381 16.53 9.46 3.84
N VAL A 382 15.48 10.25 4.15
CA VAL A 382 14.79 10.15 5.44
C VAL A 382 13.99 8.85 5.46
N PRO A 383 14.23 7.94 6.42
CA PRO A 383 13.45 6.73 6.50
C PRO A 383 12.01 7.03 6.86
N MET A 384 11.08 6.45 6.08
CA MET A 384 9.64 6.54 6.29
C MET A 384 9.07 5.13 6.31
N HIS A 385 8.68 4.62 7.48
CA HIS A 385 8.22 3.22 7.60
C HIS A 385 7.00 2.95 6.73
N ARG A 386 5.96 3.76 6.85
CA ARG A 386 4.74 3.56 6.09
C ARG A 386 4.93 3.73 4.58
N TRP A 387 5.75 4.69 4.17
CA TRP A 387 5.76 5.10 2.76
C TRP A 387 6.82 4.39 1.92
N ALA A 388 7.88 3.91 2.55
CA ALA A 388 8.97 3.32 1.80
C ALA A 388 9.48 2.01 2.41
N GLN A 389 9.92 2.04 3.66
CA GLN A 389 10.71 0.96 4.25
C GLN A 389 9.94 -0.35 4.36
N SER A 390 8.78 -0.35 5.03
CA SER A 390 8.01 -1.58 5.27
C SER A 390 7.40 -2.16 3.99
N GLN A 391 7.03 -1.30 3.05
CA GLN A 391 6.49 -1.72 1.76
C GLN A 391 7.53 -2.49 0.95
N MET A 392 8.76 -1.95 0.87
CA MET A 392 9.84 -2.59 0.13
C MET A 392 10.32 -3.85 0.83
N PHE A 393 10.47 -3.83 2.16
CA PHE A 393 10.78 -5.01 2.93
C PHE A 393 9.80 -6.17 2.65
N ARG A 394 8.50 -5.89 2.72
CA ARG A 394 7.47 -6.87 2.39
C ARG A 394 7.57 -7.36 0.94
N ALA A 395 7.76 -6.45 -0.02
CA ALA A 395 7.80 -6.78 -1.43
C ALA A 395 8.98 -7.68 -1.79
N LEU A 396 10.17 -7.40 -1.25
CA LEU A 396 11.36 -8.21 -1.43
C LEU A 396 11.26 -9.57 -0.70
N ALA A 397 10.66 -9.60 0.49
CA ALA A 397 10.39 -10.86 1.20
C ALA A 397 9.39 -11.74 0.44
N PHE A 398 8.35 -11.13 -0.13
CA PHE A 398 7.41 -11.82 -1.01
C PHE A 398 8.11 -12.36 -2.27
N TYR A 399 8.98 -11.57 -2.89
CA TYR A 399 9.80 -12.03 -4.02
C TYR A 399 10.63 -13.26 -3.62
N LEU A 400 11.34 -13.19 -2.51
CA LEU A 400 12.20 -14.30 -2.05
C LEU A 400 11.40 -15.59 -1.83
N ARG A 401 10.22 -15.50 -1.22
CA ARG A 401 9.31 -16.63 -1.05
C ARG A 401 8.91 -17.25 -2.39
N GLU A 402 8.52 -16.43 -3.35
CA GLU A 402 8.00 -16.88 -4.64
C GLU A 402 9.07 -17.50 -5.55
N VAL A 403 10.34 -17.12 -5.40
CA VAL A 403 11.44 -17.70 -6.18
C VAL A 403 12.03 -18.94 -5.52
N ASN A 404 12.06 -19.02 -4.18
CA ASN A 404 12.56 -20.19 -3.46
C ASN A 404 11.58 -21.39 -3.49
N TRP A 405 10.30 -21.14 -3.71
CA TRP A 405 9.29 -22.20 -3.86
C TRP A 405 9.50 -23.08 -5.11
N LYS A 406 10.47 -22.74 -5.98
CA LYS A 406 10.82 -23.48 -7.20
C LYS A 406 12.10 -24.32 -7.08
N ILE A 407 12.72 -24.36 -5.89
CA ILE A 407 13.89 -25.20 -5.60
C ILE A 407 13.47 -26.36 -4.71
#